data_4dd1ba05bee758c9c2c53d9c66142ec4
#
_entry.id   4dd1ba05bee758c9c2c53d9c66142ec4
#
_cell.length_a   1.000
_cell.length_b   1.000
_cell.length_c   1.000
_cell.angle_alpha   90.00
_cell.angle_beta   90.00
_cell.angle_gamma   90.00
#
_symmetry.space_group_name_H-M   'P 1'
#
loop_
_entity.id
_entity.type
_entity.pdbx_description
1 polymer ?
#
loop_
_entity_poly.entity_id
_entity_poly.type
_entity_poly.pdbx_seq_one_letter_code
_entity_poly.pdbx_strand_id
1 'polypeptide(L)' 'MALHIFVNRRKFEEGDGVRDKMTGAEIASLVQVPADNAVVRYDKGHDQREVGIGETIEIKNGEHFLVTRRVVEGGVK' A
#
# COMPACT_ATOMS: atom_id res chain seq x y z
N MET A 1 18.64 -11.55 2.20
CA MET A 1 18.38 -10.24 2.77
C MET A 1 16.90 -10.04 2.94
N ALA A 2 16.53 -9.53 4.07
CA ALA A 2 15.11 -9.31 4.33
C ALA A 2 14.65 -8.03 3.67
N LEU A 3 13.58 -8.10 2.93
CA LEU A 3 12.95 -6.94 2.31
C LEU A 3 11.85 -6.44 3.25
N HIS A 4 11.82 -5.16 3.51
CA HIS A 4 10.81 -4.60 4.39
C HIS A 4 10.31 -3.26 3.85
N ILE A 5 9.06 -2.95 4.18
CA ILE A 5 8.47 -1.66 3.87
C ILE A 5 7.65 -1.21 5.07
N PHE A 6 7.23 0.04 5.03
CA PHE A 6 6.33 0.58 6.04
C PHE A 6 5.02 0.96 5.37
N VAL A 7 3.92 0.51 5.94
CA VAL A 7 2.60 0.88 5.46
C VAL A 7 1.86 1.45 6.65
N ASN A 8 1.42 2.69 6.52
CA ASN A 8 0.73 3.40 7.62
C ASN A 8 1.57 3.39 8.90
N ARG A 9 2.90 3.54 8.73
CA ARG A 9 3.87 3.58 9.82
C ARG A 9 4.08 2.26 10.52
N ARG A 10 3.58 1.17 9.95
CA ARG A 10 3.81 -0.16 10.47
C ARG A 10 4.81 -0.87 9.57
N LYS A 11 5.73 -1.58 10.18
CA LYS A 11 6.74 -2.31 9.43
C LYS A 11 6.21 -3.67 8.99
N PHE A 12 6.43 -4.00 7.74
CA PHE A 12 6.07 -5.31 7.18
C PHE A 12 7.30 -5.90 6.51
N GLU A 13 7.45 -7.19 6.60
CA GLU A 13 8.60 -7.92 6.07
C GLU A 13 8.14 -9.05 5.16
N GLU A 14 9.09 -9.77 4.62
CA GLU A 14 8.77 -10.88 3.72
C GLU A 14 7.87 -11.91 4.38
N GLY A 15 8.05 -12.14 5.67
CA GLY A 15 7.18 -13.05 6.39
C GLY A 15 5.75 -12.58 6.48
N ASP A 16 5.52 -11.28 6.27
CA ASP A 16 4.16 -10.70 6.27
C ASP A 16 3.56 -10.65 4.87
N GLY A 17 4.32 -11.00 3.85
CA GLY A 17 3.82 -11.00 2.48
C GLY A 17 4.50 -9.98 1.57
N VAL A 18 5.55 -9.30 2.05
CA VAL A 18 6.24 -8.32 1.22
C VAL A 18 7.09 -9.05 0.19
N ARG A 19 7.02 -8.60 -1.07
CA ARG A 19 7.78 -9.17 -2.17
C ARG A 19 8.43 -8.05 -2.95
N ASP A 20 9.38 -8.40 -3.81
CA ASP A 20 10.12 -7.41 -4.58
C ASP A 20 9.26 -6.68 -5.61
N LYS A 21 8.13 -7.26 -5.98
CA LYS A 21 7.16 -6.60 -6.85
C LYS A 21 5.78 -6.82 -6.25
N MET A 22 5.04 -5.73 -6.10
CA MET A 22 3.70 -5.81 -5.53
C MET A 22 2.77 -4.87 -6.23
N THR A 23 1.50 -5.23 -6.27
CA THR A 23 0.47 -4.32 -6.75
C THR A 23 -0.06 -3.49 -5.60
N GLY A 24 -0.78 -2.43 -5.93
CA GLY A 24 -1.46 -1.63 -4.90
C GLY A 24 -2.40 -2.47 -4.07
N ALA A 25 -3.10 -3.42 -4.70
CA ALA A 25 -3.99 -4.31 -3.97
C ALA A 25 -3.25 -5.13 -2.93
N GLU A 26 -2.06 -5.62 -3.30
CA GLU A 26 -1.26 -6.42 -2.37
C GLU A 26 -0.75 -5.58 -1.21
N ILE A 27 -0.35 -4.34 -1.48
CA ILE A 27 0.09 -3.45 -0.40
C ILE A 27 -1.07 -3.18 0.54
N ALA A 28 -2.25 -2.90 0.00
CA ALA A 28 -3.44 -2.64 0.82
C ALA A 28 -3.80 -3.84 1.68
N SER A 29 -3.61 -5.05 1.15
CA SER A 29 -3.96 -6.25 1.90
C SER A 29 -3.09 -6.45 3.13
N LEU A 30 -1.88 -5.88 3.15
CA LEU A 30 -1.03 -5.97 4.33
C LEU A 30 -1.68 -5.31 5.54
N VAL A 31 -2.48 -4.28 5.31
CA VAL A 31 -3.20 -3.60 6.38
C VAL A 31 -4.68 -3.92 6.35
N GLN A 32 -5.05 -4.99 5.65
CA GLN A 32 -6.39 -5.54 5.64
C GLN A 32 -7.44 -4.57 5.10
N VAL A 33 -7.06 -3.77 4.13
CA VAL A 33 -8.01 -2.90 3.44
C VAL A 33 -8.36 -3.57 2.11
N PRO A 34 -9.65 -3.83 1.85
CA PRO A 34 -10.04 -4.46 0.58
C PRO A 34 -9.63 -3.60 -0.61
N ALA A 35 -9.21 -4.24 -1.69
CA ALA A 35 -8.68 -3.54 -2.85
C ALA A 35 -9.69 -2.56 -3.45
N ASP A 36 -10.96 -2.94 -3.48
CA ASP A 36 -11.97 -2.09 -4.08
C ASP A 36 -12.27 -0.84 -3.25
N ASN A 37 -11.81 -0.79 -2.00
CA ASN A 37 -11.97 0.38 -1.15
C ASN A 37 -10.65 1.07 -0.85
N ALA A 38 -9.56 0.60 -1.38
CA ALA A 38 -8.25 1.09 -0.98
C ALA A 38 -7.76 2.20 -1.88
N VAL A 39 -7.10 3.17 -1.27
CA VAL A 39 -6.31 4.16 -2.00
C VAL A 39 -4.89 4.02 -1.47
N VAL A 40 -3.97 3.65 -2.34
CA VAL A 40 -2.59 3.39 -1.96
C VAL A 40 -1.73 4.51 -2.51
N ARG A 41 -0.92 5.10 -1.66
CA ARG A 41 0.01 6.15 -2.06
C ARG A 41 1.41 5.81 -1.64
N TYR A 42 2.33 6.12 -2.51
CA TYR A 42 3.74 5.99 -2.25
C TYR A 42 4.19 7.28 -1.57
N ASP A 43 4.70 7.18 -0.36
CA ASP A 43 5.08 8.36 0.41
C ASP A 43 6.59 8.58 0.31
N LYS A 44 6.97 9.58 -0.42
CA LYS A 44 8.37 9.95 -0.57
C LYS A 44 8.64 11.30 0.10
N GLY A 45 8.01 11.56 1.19
CA GLY A 45 8.20 12.83 1.88
C GLY A 45 7.42 13.95 1.22
N HIS A 46 8.07 14.69 0.33
CA HIS A 46 7.40 15.80 -0.32
C HIS A 46 6.42 15.35 -1.38
N ASP A 47 6.67 14.21 -2.00
CA ASP A 47 5.85 13.74 -3.09
C ASP A 47 5.08 12.53 -2.66
N GLN A 48 3.78 12.56 -2.91
CA GLN A 48 2.96 11.37 -2.72
C GLN A 48 2.39 10.99 -4.07
N ARG A 49 2.66 9.77 -4.48
CA ARG A 49 2.20 9.29 -5.76
C ARG A 49 1.21 8.15 -5.53
N GLU A 50 0.09 8.22 -6.19
CA GLU A 50 -0.90 7.16 -6.06
C GLU A 50 -0.46 5.94 -6.84
N VAL A 51 -0.62 4.77 -6.22
CA VAL A 51 -0.34 3.49 -6.84
C VAL A 51 -1.66 2.84 -7.16
N GLY A 52 -1.88 2.52 -8.43
CA GLY A 52 -3.11 1.87 -8.84
C GLY A 52 -3.24 0.49 -8.23
N ILE A 53 -4.46 0.07 -7.98
CA ILE A 53 -4.72 -1.24 -7.37
C ILE A 53 -4.12 -2.36 -8.23
N GLY A 54 -4.22 -2.24 -9.54
CA GLY A 54 -3.64 -3.23 -10.45
C GLY A 54 -2.25 -2.89 -10.95
N GLU A 55 -1.69 -1.80 -10.46
CA GLU A 55 -0.36 -1.36 -10.90
C GLU A 55 0.70 -2.12 -10.12
N THR A 56 1.64 -2.75 -10.84
CA THR A 56 2.76 -3.44 -10.21
C THR A 56 3.92 -2.46 -10.07
N ILE A 57 4.46 -2.37 -8.88
CA ILE A 57 5.61 -1.51 -8.62
C ILE A 57 6.74 -2.33 -8.05
N GLU A 58 7.95 -1.81 -8.20
CA GLU A 58 9.14 -2.41 -7.62
C GLU A 58 9.26 -1.97 -6.18
N ILE A 59 9.48 -2.91 -5.28
CA ILE A 59 9.56 -2.65 -3.85
C ILE A 59 11.03 -2.56 -3.46
N LYS A 60 11.38 -1.51 -2.74
CA LYS A 60 12.73 -1.34 -2.21
C LYS A 60 12.66 -1.24 -0.70
N ASN A 61 13.75 -1.66 -0.07
CA ASN A 61 13.83 -1.65 1.39
C ASN A 61 13.59 -0.25 1.95
N GLY A 62 12.78 -0.19 2.98
CA GLY A 62 12.57 1.04 3.72
C GLY A 62 11.57 2.00 3.10
N GLU A 63 10.92 1.59 2.03
CA GLU A 63 9.93 2.47 1.41
C GLU A 63 8.69 2.61 2.28
N HIS A 64 8.06 3.76 2.16
CA HIS A 64 6.86 4.06 2.94
C HIS A 64 5.65 4.18 2.03
N PHE A 65 4.54 3.64 2.48
CA PHE A 65 3.28 3.69 1.75
C PHE A 65 2.18 4.11 2.71
N LEU A 66 1.17 4.76 2.16
CA LEU A 66 -0.04 5.11 2.90
C LEU A 66 -1.21 4.43 2.23
N VAL A 67 -2.01 3.73 3.02
CA VAL A 67 -3.22 3.09 2.52
C VAL A 67 -4.38 3.66 3.31
N THR A 68 -5.34 4.22 2.59
CA THR A 68 -6.56 4.75 3.20
C THR A 68 -7.75 4.09 2.55
N ARG A 69 -8.88 4.19 3.20
CA ARG A 69 -10.12 3.68 2.64
C ARG A 69 -10.80 4.78 1.85
N ARG A 70 -11.32 4.41 0.70
CA ARG A 70 -12.10 5.35 -0.10
C ARG A 70 -13.45 5.54 0.57
N VAL A 71 -13.81 6.77 0.80
CA VAL A 71 -15.10 7.07 1.37
C VAL A 71 -16.09 7.23 0.23
N VAL A 72 -17.15 6.46 0.29
CA VAL A 72 -18.20 6.55 -0.73
C VAL A 72 -19.32 7.36 -0.13
N GLU A 73 -19.36 8.62 -0.53
CA GLU A 73 -20.44 9.48 -0.08
C GLU A 73 -21.67 9.21 -0.85
N GLY A 74 -22.75 9.39 -0.28
CA GLY A 74 -24.00 9.22 -0.97
C GLY A 74 -24.42 7.81 -1.09
N GLY A 75 -23.57 6.93 -0.81
CA GLY A 75 -23.98 5.58 -0.73
C GLY A 75 -24.91 5.40 0.39
N VAL A 76 -25.12 6.42 0.97
CA VAL A 76 -25.91 6.36 2.09
C VAL A 76 -27.29 6.55 1.80
N LYS A 77 -27.63 6.12 1.87
CA LYS A 77 -28.76 6.41 1.70
C LYS A 77 -29.25 5.61 1.78
#